data_53227e697135260483b9f1b1e9427774
#
_entry.id   53227e697135260483b9f1b1e9427774
#
_cell.length_a   1.000
_cell.length_b   1.000
_cell.length_c   1.000
_cell.angle_alpha   90.00
_cell.angle_beta   90.00
_cell.angle_gamma   90.00
#
_symmetry.space_group_name_H-M   'P 1'
#
loop_
_entity.id
_entity.type
_entity.pdbx_description
1 polymer ?
#
loop_
_entity_poly.entity_id
_entity_poly.type
_entity_poly.pdbx_seq_one_letter_code
_entity_poly.pdbx_strand_id
1 'polypeptide(L)'
;MHRILAAMLAAASCASMAQAQVGSSAPVAQDAPVYTLDQAVSAAGGSAPAADAATAAIEAARAGRTVAGLRPNPVVQGQVENVIGSGPYRGVRSAESTVGFAIPIELGGKRGARVAVANAQLSRAEIQAAIIAADVRLQVTQLYVEAVAADRRVATARDQARIASDALRAASVRVQAGRASPLEQQRADVARINAEANVERQLRLAEAARANLARRIARPIDGALDDTLLDRLPNTGVYGPIAPIDAAGTLALAAANADFTIAEAGVRLARANRVPDLNVGPAIRRLEATNDMAAVFTVSIPIPVFNNGRAAIAQATAQRTQADAQRRVTALDIEQAITDAQAQAANAATTARAASGPALAAAQEAARIARIGYREGKFGQLELLDAERTLAETRVAAIDALANYQNARAQVERLTAPAPNGGNQ
;
A
#
# COMPACT_ATOMS: atom_id res chain seq x y z
N MET A 1 57.95 18.91 -0.63
CA MET A 1 59.37 18.69 -0.12
C MET A 1 59.34 17.57 0.86
N HIS A 2 60.10 16.54 0.53
CA HIS A 2 60.79 15.55 1.36
C HIS A 2 59.94 14.52 2.15
N ARG A 3 59.93 13.29 1.68
CA ARG A 3 60.92 12.15 1.81
C ARG A 3 60.51 11.26 2.99
N ILE A 4 60.06 9.99 2.80
CA ILE A 4 60.77 8.74 2.45
C ILE A 4 61.26 8.01 3.69
N LEU A 5 61.03 6.69 3.66
CA LEU A 5 61.72 5.49 4.19
C LEU A 5 60.96 4.82 5.35
N ALA A 6 60.37 3.65 5.18
CA ALA A 6 60.96 2.34 4.91
C ALA A 6 61.79 1.80 6.07
N ALA A 7 61.36 0.67 6.67
CA ALA A 7 62.20 -0.43 7.05
C ALA A 7 61.41 -1.68 7.36
N MET A 8 61.78 -2.72 6.69
CA MET A 8 61.57 -4.16 6.98
C MET A 8 62.14 -4.55 8.32
N LEU A 9 61.62 -5.60 8.94
CA LEU A 9 62.46 -6.77 9.38
C LEU A 9 61.59 -7.98 9.68
N ALA A 10 62.03 -9.09 9.12
CA ALA A 10 61.55 -10.45 9.25
C ALA A 10 62.04 -11.11 10.53
N ALA A 11 61.39 -12.17 10.95
CA ALA A 11 61.92 -13.49 11.32
C ALA A 11 60.96 -14.25 12.22
N ALA A 12 60.56 -15.33 11.78
CA ALA A 12 60.97 -16.73 12.02
C ALA A 12 60.02 -17.49 12.96
N SER A 13 59.30 -18.41 12.33
CA SER A 13 59.07 -19.84 12.64
C SER A 13 58.99 -20.30 14.11
N CYS A 14 57.80 -20.87 14.43
CA CYS A 14 57.69 -22.13 15.18
C CYS A 14 56.52 -22.94 14.67
N ALA A 15 56.83 -24.06 14.06
CA ALA A 15 55.89 -25.09 13.66
C ALA A 15 55.43 -25.85 14.90
N SER A 16 54.13 -25.90 15.14
CA SER A 16 53.51 -26.91 16.00
C SER A 16 52.41 -27.59 15.20
N MET A 17 52.70 -28.84 14.83
CA MET A 17 51.70 -29.78 14.28
C MET A 17 50.66 -30.07 15.35
N ALA A 18 49.46 -29.52 15.16
CA ALA A 18 48.25 -30.01 15.80
C ALA A 18 47.51 -30.87 14.80
N GLN A 19 47.46 -32.17 15.06
CA GLN A 19 46.61 -33.12 14.34
C GLN A 19 45.15 -32.69 14.49
N ALA A 20 44.56 -32.15 13.43
CA ALA A 20 43.15 -31.96 13.34
C ALA A 20 42.49 -33.31 13.10
N GLN A 21 41.81 -33.84 14.11
CA GLN A 21 40.78 -34.87 13.93
C GLN A 21 39.71 -34.30 12.97
N VAL A 22 39.65 -34.88 11.80
CA VAL A 22 38.54 -34.71 10.87
C VAL A 22 37.32 -35.40 11.47
N GLY A 23 36.63 -34.70 12.33
CA GLY A 23 35.24 -34.99 12.63
C GLY A 23 34.39 -34.57 11.42
N SER A 24 34.04 -35.52 10.57
CA SER A 24 33.03 -35.36 9.53
C SER A 24 31.68 -35.17 10.19
N SER A 25 31.41 -33.95 10.67
CA SER A 25 30.04 -33.52 10.91
C SER A 25 29.46 -33.22 9.51
N ALA A 26 28.66 -34.14 9.02
CA ALA A 26 27.76 -33.82 7.90
C ALA A 26 27.08 -32.47 8.21
N PRO A 27 27.01 -31.52 7.25
CA PRO A 27 26.24 -30.32 7.45
C PRO A 27 24.81 -30.76 7.73
N VAL A 28 24.33 -30.48 8.94
CA VAL A 28 22.91 -30.47 9.23
C VAL A 28 22.35 -29.50 8.19
N ALA A 29 21.53 -30.01 7.28
CA ALA A 29 20.82 -29.20 6.33
C ALA A 29 20.08 -28.16 7.17
N GLN A 30 20.60 -26.93 7.23
CA GLN A 30 19.87 -25.81 7.78
C GLN A 30 18.66 -25.68 6.87
N ASP A 31 17.47 -25.96 7.41
CA ASP A 31 16.22 -25.70 6.72
C ASP A 31 16.31 -24.27 6.21
N ALA A 32 16.24 -24.11 4.89
CA ALA A 32 16.29 -22.80 4.27
C ALA A 32 15.21 -21.93 4.93
N PRO A 33 15.55 -20.71 5.35
CA PRO A 33 14.63 -19.88 6.12
C PRO A 33 13.31 -19.73 5.36
N VAL A 34 12.21 -20.14 5.98
CA VAL A 34 10.88 -20.01 5.41
C VAL A 34 10.53 -18.53 5.39
N TYR A 35 10.20 -18.01 4.21
CA TYR A 35 9.83 -16.61 4.02
C TYR A 35 8.37 -16.40 4.39
N THR A 36 8.11 -15.62 5.45
CA THR A 36 6.76 -15.41 6.01
C THR A 36 6.04 -14.21 5.38
N LEU A 37 4.70 -14.17 5.51
CA LEU A 37 3.88 -13.03 5.08
C LEU A 37 4.31 -11.72 5.76
N ASP A 38 4.61 -11.75 7.07
CA ASP A 38 5.01 -10.52 7.79
C ASP A 38 6.35 -9.98 7.30
N GLN A 39 7.27 -10.86 6.92
CA GLN A 39 8.54 -10.47 6.27
C GLN A 39 8.27 -9.85 4.89
N ALA A 40 7.34 -10.40 4.12
CA ALA A 40 6.96 -9.86 2.81
C ALA A 40 6.33 -8.46 2.94
N VAL A 41 5.41 -8.29 3.89
CA VAL A 41 4.76 -6.99 4.17
C VAL A 41 5.78 -5.96 4.64
N SER A 42 6.68 -6.33 5.56
CA SER A 42 7.73 -5.44 6.07
C SER A 42 8.69 -5.00 4.96
N ALA A 43 9.10 -5.93 4.10
CA ALA A 43 9.98 -5.63 2.97
C ALA A 43 9.31 -4.67 1.97
N ALA A 44 8.03 -4.91 1.64
CA ALA A 44 7.27 -4.04 0.74
C ALA A 44 7.03 -2.65 1.34
N GLY A 45 6.80 -2.55 2.65
CA GLY A 45 6.59 -1.26 3.34
C GLY A 45 7.82 -0.34 3.27
N GLY A 46 9.03 -0.92 3.23
CA GLY A 46 10.28 -0.16 3.15
C GLY A 46 10.79 0.12 1.72
N SER A 47 10.21 -0.51 0.70
CA SER A 47 10.72 -0.44 -0.68
C SER A 47 9.66 -0.09 -1.74
N ALA A 48 8.41 0.12 -1.33
CA ALA A 48 7.35 0.43 -2.28
C ALA A 48 7.42 1.90 -2.72
N PRO A 49 7.48 2.20 -4.03
CA PRO A 49 7.42 3.58 -4.53
C PRO A 49 6.22 4.38 -4.02
N ALA A 50 5.12 3.69 -3.68
CA ALA A 50 3.94 4.30 -3.07
C ALA A 50 4.21 4.81 -1.64
N ALA A 51 5.07 4.14 -0.86
CA ALA A 51 5.47 4.59 0.47
C ALA A 51 6.40 5.82 0.38
N ASP A 52 7.31 5.83 -0.60
CA ASP A 52 8.17 7.00 -0.87
C ASP A 52 7.33 8.21 -1.28
N ALA A 53 6.34 8.01 -2.16
CA ALA A 53 5.42 9.06 -2.57
C ALA A 53 4.58 9.59 -1.38
N ALA A 54 4.14 8.71 -0.48
CA ALA A 54 3.40 9.09 0.72
C ALA A 54 4.27 9.91 1.69
N THR A 55 5.51 9.50 1.89
CA THR A 55 6.49 10.23 2.72
C THR A 55 6.76 11.61 2.14
N ALA A 56 7.00 11.71 0.83
CA ALA A 56 7.19 12.98 0.14
C ALA A 56 5.95 13.90 0.23
N ALA A 57 4.74 13.34 0.21
CA ALA A 57 3.50 14.10 0.40
C ALA A 57 3.39 14.69 1.82
N ILE A 58 3.78 13.93 2.84
CA ILE A 58 3.85 14.43 4.22
C ILE A 58 4.89 15.56 4.34
N GLU A 59 6.07 15.38 3.77
CA GLU A 59 7.13 16.40 3.74
C GLU A 59 6.65 17.68 3.04
N ALA A 60 5.97 17.54 1.90
CA ALA A 60 5.36 18.67 1.18
C ALA A 60 4.32 19.41 2.04
N ALA A 61 3.47 18.66 2.76
CA ALA A 61 2.47 19.25 3.66
C ALA A 61 3.13 19.97 4.86
N ARG A 62 4.21 19.42 5.43
CA ARG A 62 5.01 20.07 6.48
C ARG A 62 5.65 21.38 5.99
N ALA A 63 6.25 21.34 4.79
CA ALA A 63 6.78 22.55 4.15
C ALA A 63 5.66 23.57 3.88
N GLY A 64 4.49 23.14 3.43
CA GLY A 64 3.30 23.95 3.24
C GLY A 64 2.84 24.64 4.53
N ARG A 65 2.89 23.95 5.66
CA ARG A 65 2.63 24.54 6.99
C ARG A 65 3.65 25.63 7.32
N THR A 66 4.93 25.42 7.03
CA THR A 66 5.97 26.44 7.24
C THR A 66 5.68 27.66 6.38
N VAL A 67 5.38 27.48 5.08
CA VAL A 67 5.00 28.56 4.17
C VAL A 67 3.77 29.33 4.67
N ALA A 68 2.73 28.62 5.11
CA ALA A 68 1.52 29.24 5.68
C ALA A 68 1.80 30.12 6.90
N GLY A 69 2.87 29.81 7.63
CA GLY A 69 3.34 30.57 8.79
C GLY A 69 4.19 31.79 8.47
N LEU A 70 4.64 31.98 7.23
CA LEU A 70 5.47 33.12 6.86
C LEU A 70 4.64 34.42 6.87
N ARG A 71 5.31 35.51 7.23
CA ARG A 71 4.77 36.88 7.07
C ARG A 71 5.04 37.37 5.66
N PRO A 72 4.20 38.25 5.09
CA PRO A 72 4.48 38.92 3.84
C PRO A 72 5.80 39.71 3.92
N ASN A 73 6.56 39.71 2.83
CA ASN A 73 7.81 40.44 2.76
C ASN A 73 7.55 41.97 2.64
N PRO A 74 8.41 42.80 3.24
CA PRO A 74 8.45 44.24 2.91
C PRO A 74 8.76 44.42 1.42
N VAL A 75 8.14 45.47 0.87
CA VAL A 75 8.38 45.89 -0.55
C VAL A 75 9.11 47.20 -0.54
N VAL A 76 10.23 47.33 -1.28
CA VAL A 76 10.90 48.60 -1.55
C VAL A 76 10.06 49.35 -2.57
N GLN A 77 9.79 50.63 -2.28
CA GLN A 77 9.04 51.50 -3.16
C GLN A 77 9.91 52.71 -3.55
N GLY A 78 9.97 53.02 -4.84
CA GLY A 78 10.56 54.25 -5.34
C GLY A 78 9.48 55.03 -6.11
N GLN A 79 9.38 56.30 -5.82
CA GLN A 79 8.44 57.24 -6.49
C GLN A 79 9.17 58.52 -6.85
N VAL A 80 8.95 58.99 -8.08
CA VAL A 80 9.47 60.27 -8.55
C VAL A 80 8.30 61.08 -9.07
N GLU A 81 8.12 62.22 -8.51
CA GLU A 81 6.99 63.15 -8.79
C GLU A 81 7.51 64.43 -9.44
N ASN A 82 6.64 65.18 -10.09
CA ASN A 82 6.94 66.54 -10.63
C ASN A 82 8.07 66.60 -11.67
N VAL A 83 8.25 65.55 -12.47
CA VAL A 83 9.37 65.45 -13.47
C VAL A 83 9.05 66.14 -14.81
N ILE A 84 7.76 66.35 -15.10
CA ILE A 84 7.28 67.06 -16.30
C ILE A 84 6.05 67.86 -15.91
N GLY A 85 6.07 69.17 -16.26
CA GLY A 85 4.94 70.03 -15.98
C GLY A 85 5.10 71.44 -16.56
N SER A 86 4.22 72.36 -16.21
CA SER A 86 4.26 73.77 -16.62
C SER A 86 4.52 74.69 -15.41
N GLY A 87 4.93 75.93 -15.69
CA GLY A 87 5.22 76.91 -14.64
C GLY A 87 6.40 76.47 -13.72
N PRO A 88 6.21 76.49 -12.41
CA PRO A 88 7.26 76.04 -11.45
C PRO A 88 7.72 74.61 -11.61
N TYR A 89 6.87 73.74 -12.23
CA TYR A 89 7.14 72.32 -12.45
C TYR A 89 7.76 72.02 -13.84
N ARG A 90 8.30 73.06 -14.54
CA ARG A 90 8.94 72.85 -15.83
C ARG A 90 10.30 72.15 -15.66
N GLY A 91 10.46 71.00 -16.25
CA GLY A 91 11.64 70.12 -16.11
C GLY A 91 11.76 69.51 -14.74
N VAL A 92 12.98 69.10 -14.36
CA VAL A 92 13.24 68.35 -13.11
C VAL A 92 13.55 69.23 -11.90
N ARG A 93 13.46 70.54 -12.02
CA ARG A 93 13.85 71.49 -10.92
C ARG A 93 12.95 71.39 -9.67
N SER A 94 11.73 70.97 -9.84
CA SER A 94 10.77 70.71 -8.73
C SER A 94 10.51 69.23 -8.51
N ALA A 95 11.39 68.36 -9.01
CA ALA A 95 11.26 66.95 -8.84
C ALA A 95 11.36 66.54 -7.35
N GLU A 96 10.57 65.58 -6.96
CA GLU A 96 10.61 64.96 -5.66
C GLU A 96 10.86 63.45 -5.84
N SER A 97 11.92 62.94 -5.22
CA SER A 97 12.27 61.54 -5.23
C SER A 97 12.09 60.92 -3.88
N THR A 98 11.18 59.97 -3.76
CA THR A 98 10.86 59.26 -2.50
C THR A 98 11.32 57.81 -2.62
N VAL A 99 12.08 57.33 -1.65
CA VAL A 99 12.48 55.93 -1.49
C VAL A 99 12.11 55.44 -0.10
N GLY A 100 11.46 54.31 -0.02
CA GLY A 100 11.01 53.76 1.26
C GLY A 100 10.60 52.29 1.19
N PHE A 101 9.96 51.83 2.23
CA PHE A 101 9.46 50.48 2.35
C PHE A 101 7.95 50.48 2.52
N ALA A 102 7.26 49.51 1.96
CA ALA A 102 5.88 49.17 2.33
C ALA A 102 5.89 47.86 3.10
N ILE A 103 5.45 47.89 4.35
CA ILE A 103 5.43 46.74 5.25
C ILE A 103 3.96 46.33 5.44
N PRO A 104 3.52 45.19 4.89
CA PRO A 104 2.17 44.71 5.10
C PRO A 104 2.03 44.08 6.50
N ILE A 105 1.04 44.55 7.24
CA ILE A 105 0.66 44.05 8.55
C ILE A 105 -0.66 43.29 8.39
N GLU A 106 -0.57 41.96 8.48
CA GLU A 106 -1.76 41.10 8.40
C GLU A 106 -2.64 41.29 9.62
N LEU A 107 -3.90 41.65 9.41
CA LEU A 107 -4.92 41.80 10.45
C LEU A 107 -5.92 40.60 10.36
N GLY A 108 -6.81 40.51 11.34
CA GLY A 108 -7.89 39.51 11.36
C GLY A 108 -7.46 38.06 11.59
N GLY A 109 -6.21 37.85 12.02
CA GLY A 109 -5.72 36.50 12.35
C GLY A 109 -5.46 35.61 11.11
N LYS A 110 -5.26 36.20 9.93
CA LYS A 110 -5.06 35.48 8.64
C LYS A 110 -3.97 34.43 8.69
N ARG A 111 -2.81 34.79 9.28
CA ARG A 111 -1.70 33.85 9.44
C ARG A 111 -2.10 32.62 10.25
N GLY A 112 -2.78 32.81 11.39
CA GLY A 112 -3.28 31.71 12.22
C GLY A 112 -4.27 30.82 11.47
N ALA A 113 -5.17 31.45 10.68
CA ALA A 113 -6.13 30.73 9.86
C ALA A 113 -5.47 29.94 8.73
N ARG A 114 -4.44 30.49 8.04
CA ARG A 114 -3.64 29.75 7.05
C ARG A 114 -2.92 28.55 7.67
N VAL A 115 -2.30 28.74 8.83
CA VAL A 115 -1.63 27.65 9.57
C VAL A 115 -2.65 26.57 9.98
N ALA A 116 -3.86 26.94 10.36
CA ALA A 116 -4.90 25.96 10.70
C ALA A 116 -5.33 25.11 9.50
N VAL A 117 -5.47 25.71 8.30
CA VAL A 117 -5.71 24.97 7.06
C VAL A 117 -4.55 24.02 6.75
N ALA A 118 -3.31 24.51 6.83
CA ALA A 118 -2.12 23.72 6.55
C ALA A 118 -1.93 22.57 7.54
N ASN A 119 -2.27 22.76 8.83
CA ASN A 119 -2.27 21.68 9.82
C ASN A 119 -3.30 20.59 9.47
N ALA A 120 -4.50 20.98 9.09
CA ALA A 120 -5.53 20.02 8.66
C ALA A 120 -5.10 19.25 7.40
N GLN A 121 -4.45 19.92 6.45
CA GLN A 121 -3.87 19.29 5.26
C GLN A 121 -2.75 18.31 5.61
N LEU A 122 -1.88 18.64 6.57
CA LEU A 122 -0.84 17.74 7.06
C LEU A 122 -1.46 16.48 7.68
N SER A 123 -2.44 16.65 8.57
CA SER A 123 -3.15 15.52 9.17
C SER A 123 -3.82 14.62 8.10
N ARG A 124 -4.40 15.23 7.05
CA ARG A 124 -4.97 14.49 5.92
C ARG A 124 -3.91 13.71 5.13
N ALA A 125 -2.71 14.28 4.95
CA ALA A 125 -1.59 13.60 4.29
C ALA A 125 -1.08 12.40 5.12
N GLU A 126 -1.01 12.52 6.43
CA GLU A 126 -0.63 11.43 7.34
C GLU A 126 -1.64 10.27 7.30
N ILE A 127 -2.94 10.57 7.29
CA ILE A 127 -4.00 9.56 7.10
C ILE A 127 -3.88 8.91 5.72
N GLN A 128 -3.60 9.68 4.67
CA GLN A 128 -3.41 9.14 3.32
C GLN A 128 -2.21 8.18 3.24
N ALA A 129 -1.13 8.48 3.94
CA ALA A 129 0.01 7.58 4.04
C ALA A 129 -0.35 6.25 4.73
N ALA A 130 -1.17 6.30 5.79
CA ALA A 130 -1.68 5.10 6.45
C ALA A 130 -2.60 4.27 5.54
N ILE A 131 -3.43 4.93 4.72
CA ILE A 131 -4.25 4.27 3.69
C ILE A 131 -3.35 3.53 2.69
N ILE A 132 -2.33 4.20 2.17
CA ILE A 132 -1.37 3.60 1.21
C ILE A 132 -0.65 2.40 1.84
N ALA A 133 -0.23 2.50 3.10
CA ALA A 133 0.41 1.39 3.81
C ALA A 133 -0.54 0.18 3.95
N ALA A 134 -1.81 0.42 4.27
CA ALA A 134 -2.82 -0.64 4.34
C ALA A 134 -3.12 -1.27 2.97
N ASP A 135 -3.13 -0.47 1.89
CA ASP A 135 -3.28 -0.96 0.51
C ASP A 135 -2.09 -1.81 0.07
N VAL A 136 -0.87 -1.40 0.41
CA VAL A 136 0.35 -2.19 0.17
C VAL A 136 0.27 -3.53 0.90
N ARG A 137 -0.14 -3.53 2.18
CA ARG A 137 -0.33 -4.77 2.95
C ARG A 137 -1.34 -5.71 2.28
N LEU A 138 -2.49 -5.19 1.86
CA LEU A 138 -3.51 -5.99 1.15
C LEU A 138 -2.94 -6.62 -0.12
N GLN A 139 -2.29 -5.82 -0.97
CA GLN A 139 -1.74 -6.30 -2.24
C GLN A 139 -0.65 -7.35 -2.03
N VAL A 140 0.25 -7.15 -1.06
CA VAL A 140 1.30 -8.12 -0.72
C VAL A 140 0.68 -9.41 -0.20
N THR A 141 -0.33 -9.31 0.66
CA THR A 141 -1.04 -10.50 1.19
C THR A 141 -1.67 -11.30 0.05
N GLN A 142 -2.35 -10.65 -0.90
CA GLN A 142 -2.96 -11.32 -2.05
C GLN A 142 -1.92 -12.01 -2.95
N LEU A 143 -0.80 -11.34 -3.24
CA LEU A 143 0.29 -11.91 -4.04
C LEU A 143 0.98 -13.07 -3.32
N TYR A 144 1.13 -12.97 -2.01
CA TYR A 144 1.71 -14.02 -1.19
C TYR A 144 0.81 -15.26 -1.15
N VAL A 145 -0.49 -15.07 -0.90
CA VAL A 145 -1.50 -16.14 -0.92
C VAL A 145 -1.52 -16.85 -2.28
N GLU A 146 -1.49 -16.11 -3.38
CA GLU A 146 -1.46 -16.71 -4.73
C GLU A 146 -0.16 -17.47 -4.99
N ALA A 147 0.99 -16.97 -4.54
CA ALA A 147 2.26 -17.69 -4.69
C ALA A 147 2.25 -19.02 -3.92
N VAL A 148 1.76 -19.02 -2.67
CA VAL A 148 1.62 -20.25 -1.87
C VAL A 148 0.60 -21.22 -2.49
N ALA A 149 -0.53 -20.72 -2.96
CA ALA A 149 -1.55 -21.54 -3.62
C ALA A 149 -1.00 -22.17 -4.92
N ALA A 150 -0.23 -21.40 -5.71
CA ALA A 150 0.40 -21.89 -6.93
C ALA A 150 1.43 -23.00 -6.63
N ASP A 151 2.24 -22.86 -5.59
CA ASP A 151 3.18 -23.91 -5.15
C ASP A 151 2.44 -25.20 -4.76
N ARG A 152 1.33 -25.11 -4.01
CA ARG A 152 0.49 -26.27 -3.68
C ARG A 152 -0.17 -26.91 -4.90
N ARG A 153 -0.59 -26.09 -5.90
CA ARG A 153 -1.11 -26.62 -7.18
C ARG A 153 -0.02 -27.38 -7.97
N VAL A 154 1.25 -26.90 -7.94
CA VAL A 154 2.39 -27.64 -8.53
C VAL A 154 2.58 -28.99 -7.84
N ALA A 155 2.55 -29.05 -6.51
CA ALA A 155 2.68 -30.29 -5.76
C ALA A 155 1.55 -31.27 -6.13
N THR A 156 0.31 -30.78 -6.21
CA THR A 156 -0.85 -31.58 -6.65
C THR A 156 -0.69 -32.11 -8.08
N ALA A 157 -0.22 -31.27 -9.00
CA ALA A 157 0.00 -31.66 -10.39
C ALA A 157 1.10 -32.73 -10.53
N ARG A 158 2.20 -32.60 -9.76
CA ARG A 158 3.29 -33.62 -9.72
C ARG A 158 2.79 -34.98 -9.20
N ASP A 159 1.97 -34.97 -8.15
CA ASP A 159 1.33 -36.17 -7.63
C ASP A 159 0.46 -36.84 -8.69
N GLN A 160 -0.33 -36.06 -9.43
CA GLN A 160 -1.17 -36.54 -10.54
C GLN A 160 -0.35 -37.16 -11.67
N ALA A 161 0.75 -36.53 -12.08
CA ALA A 161 1.63 -37.04 -13.11
C ALA A 161 2.26 -38.38 -12.69
N ARG A 162 2.66 -38.50 -11.42
CA ARG A 162 3.18 -39.76 -10.86
C ARG A 162 2.11 -40.85 -10.87
N ILE A 163 0.89 -40.57 -10.42
CA ILE A 163 -0.24 -41.53 -10.44
C ILE A 163 -0.58 -41.98 -11.88
N ALA A 164 -0.62 -41.04 -12.82
CA ALA A 164 -0.90 -41.35 -14.23
C ALA A 164 0.21 -42.24 -14.86
N SER A 165 1.48 -41.98 -14.51
CA SER A 165 2.60 -42.83 -14.93
C SER A 165 2.53 -44.24 -14.35
N ASP A 166 2.15 -44.37 -13.06
CA ASP A 166 1.94 -45.66 -12.42
C ASP A 166 0.77 -46.45 -13.06
N ALA A 167 -0.32 -45.74 -13.40
CA ALA A 167 -1.47 -46.32 -14.08
C ALA A 167 -1.10 -46.85 -15.49
N LEU A 168 -0.30 -46.11 -16.25
CA LEU A 168 0.21 -46.56 -17.56
C LEU A 168 1.07 -47.81 -17.42
N ARG A 169 1.98 -47.86 -16.46
CA ARG A 169 2.80 -49.05 -16.21
C ARG A 169 1.94 -50.29 -15.88
N ALA A 170 0.94 -50.11 -15.02
CA ALA A 170 0.01 -51.17 -14.68
C ALA A 170 -0.80 -51.65 -15.90
N ALA A 171 -1.32 -50.72 -16.70
CA ALA A 171 -2.05 -51.04 -17.95
C ALA A 171 -1.17 -51.79 -18.95
N SER A 172 0.08 -51.35 -19.16
CA SER A 172 1.04 -52.01 -20.07
C SER A 172 1.32 -53.45 -19.68
N VAL A 173 1.54 -53.73 -18.38
CA VAL A 173 1.75 -55.10 -17.87
C VAL A 173 0.50 -55.97 -18.11
N ARG A 174 -0.71 -55.44 -17.89
CA ARG A 174 -1.97 -56.19 -18.12
C ARG A 174 -2.21 -56.48 -19.59
N VAL A 175 -1.89 -55.55 -20.51
CA VAL A 175 -1.99 -55.74 -21.94
C VAL A 175 -1.02 -56.81 -22.42
N GLN A 176 0.25 -56.77 -21.96
CA GLN A 176 1.27 -57.78 -22.27
C GLN A 176 0.87 -59.17 -21.76
N ALA A 177 0.20 -59.24 -20.61
CA ALA A 177 -0.32 -60.51 -20.07
C ALA A 177 -1.63 -60.96 -20.71
N GLY A 178 -2.14 -60.27 -21.73
CA GLY A 178 -3.42 -60.59 -22.42
C GLY A 178 -4.67 -60.36 -21.54
N ARG A 179 -4.53 -59.61 -20.43
CA ARG A 179 -5.61 -59.36 -19.45
C ARG A 179 -6.31 -58.02 -19.63
N ALA A 180 -5.86 -57.19 -20.58
CA ALA A 180 -6.45 -55.90 -20.89
C ALA A 180 -6.35 -55.60 -22.39
N SER A 181 -7.24 -54.71 -22.88
CA SER A 181 -7.24 -54.27 -24.27
C SER A 181 -6.11 -53.23 -24.51
N PRO A 182 -5.49 -53.20 -25.69
CA PRO A 182 -4.57 -52.12 -26.09
C PRO A 182 -5.16 -50.72 -25.93
N LEU A 183 -6.49 -50.57 -26.04
CA LEU A 183 -7.19 -49.30 -25.77
C LEU A 183 -7.00 -48.82 -24.33
N GLU A 184 -6.91 -49.72 -23.36
CA GLU A 184 -6.67 -49.38 -21.95
C GLU A 184 -5.30 -48.74 -21.78
N GLN A 185 -4.26 -49.26 -22.43
CA GLN A 185 -2.92 -48.68 -22.42
C GLN A 185 -2.91 -47.29 -23.08
N GLN A 186 -3.58 -47.14 -24.25
CA GLN A 186 -3.62 -45.85 -24.94
C GLN A 186 -4.34 -44.75 -24.08
N ARG A 187 -5.42 -45.09 -23.38
CA ARG A 187 -6.11 -44.17 -22.48
C ARG A 187 -5.22 -43.76 -21.30
N ALA A 188 -4.48 -44.71 -20.74
CA ALA A 188 -3.54 -44.40 -19.67
C ALA A 188 -2.37 -43.50 -20.15
N ASP A 189 -1.89 -43.71 -21.39
CA ASP A 189 -0.84 -42.86 -21.95
C ASP A 189 -1.33 -41.43 -22.22
N VAL A 190 -2.53 -41.25 -22.76
CA VAL A 190 -3.14 -39.92 -22.90
C VAL A 190 -3.30 -39.22 -21.54
N ALA A 191 -3.73 -39.94 -20.50
CA ALA A 191 -3.84 -39.40 -19.15
C ALA A 191 -2.47 -38.94 -18.61
N ARG A 192 -1.40 -39.72 -18.84
CA ARG A 192 -0.02 -39.37 -18.46
C ARG A 192 0.44 -38.10 -19.18
N ILE A 193 0.29 -38.02 -20.50
CA ILE A 193 0.68 -36.87 -21.32
C ILE A 193 -0.02 -35.59 -20.83
N ASN A 194 -1.32 -35.67 -20.57
CA ASN A 194 -2.09 -34.53 -20.07
C ASN A 194 -1.65 -34.11 -18.66
N ALA A 195 -1.32 -35.07 -17.78
CA ALA A 195 -0.85 -34.78 -16.44
C ALA A 195 0.55 -34.11 -16.45
N GLU A 196 1.46 -34.58 -17.29
CA GLU A 196 2.78 -33.97 -17.49
C GLU A 196 2.67 -32.55 -18.05
N ALA A 197 1.83 -32.32 -19.06
CA ALA A 197 1.56 -31.00 -19.60
C ALA A 197 0.95 -30.06 -18.53
N ASN A 198 0.14 -30.61 -17.61
CA ASN A 198 -0.38 -29.83 -16.48
C ASN A 198 0.72 -29.43 -15.50
N VAL A 199 1.69 -30.30 -15.19
CA VAL A 199 2.85 -29.94 -14.34
C VAL A 199 3.59 -28.75 -14.93
N GLU A 200 3.91 -28.79 -16.23
CA GLU A 200 4.59 -27.72 -16.93
C GLU A 200 3.82 -26.38 -16.85
N ARG A 201 2.51 -26.45 -16.99
CA ARG A 201 1.65 -25.26 -16.88
C ARG A 201 1.66 -24.68 -15.46
N GLN A 202 1.51 -25.56 -14.44
CA GLN A 202 1.49 -25.10 -13.04
C GLN A 202 2.85 -24.55 -12.61
N LEU A 203 3.97 -25.10 -13.06
CA LEU A 203 5.30 -24.55 -12.81
C LEU A 203 5.44 -23.12 -13.32
N ARG A 204 5.02 -22.86 -14.57
CA ARG A 204 5.06 -21.49 -15.13
C ARG A 204 4.17 -20.51 -14.37
N LEU A 205 3.00 -20.96 -13.90
CA LEU A 205 2.11 -20.13 -13.09
C LEU A 205 2.72 -19.82 -11.70
N ALA A 206 3.36 -20.80 -11.08
CA ALA A 206 4.03 -20.60 -9.79
C ALA A 206 5.25 -19.67 -9.91
N GLU A 207 6.05 -19.81 -10.96
CA GLU A 207 7.15 -18.89 -11.27
C GLU A 207 6.64 -17.45 -11.47
N ALA A 208 5.55 -17.30 -12.22
CA ALA A 208 4.94 -15.98 -12.45
C ALA A 208 4.41 -15.36 -11.14
N ALA A 209 3.73 -16.15 -10.29
CA ALA A 209 3.22 -15.69 -9.01
C ALA A 209 4.36 -15.26 -8.08
N ARG A 210 5.43 -16.05 -7.95
CA ARG A 210 6.63 -15.70 -7.17
C ARG A 210 7.34 -14.46 -7.73
N ALA A 211 7.46 -14.32 -9.05
CA ALA A 211 8.05 -13.15 -9.69
C ALA A 211 7.22 -11.88 -9.44
N ASN A 212 5.88 -11.98 -9.43
CA ASN A 212 5.00 -10.87 -9.10
C ASN A 212 5.18 -10.41 -7.64
N LEU A 213 5.24 -11.36 -6.71
CA LEU A 213 5.51 -11.08 -5.30
C LEU A 213 6.90 -10.45 -5.14
N ALA A 214 7.96 -11.04 -5.73
CA ALA A 214 9.33 -10.53 -5.67
C ALA A 214 9.44 -9.09 -6.18
N ARG A 215 8.76 -8.76 -7.29
CA ARG A 215 8.71 -7.39 -7.80
C ARG A 215 8.03 -6.43 -6.83
N ARG A 216 6.97 -6.88 -6.16
CA ARG A 216 6.23 -6.03 -5.21
C ARG A 216 7.02 -5.73 -3.95
N ILE A 217 7.81 -6.69 -3.47
CA ILE A 217 8.67 -6.53 -2.28
C ILE A 217 10.07 -5.99 -2.62
N ALA A 218 10.37 -5.78 -3.92
CA ALA A 218 11.66 -5.35 -4.46
C ALA A 218 12.85 -6.23 -4.01
N ARG A 219 12.61 -7.51 -3.78
CA ARG A 219 13.63 -8.49 -3.36
C ARG A 219 13.37 -9.85 -3.99
N PRO A 220 14.43 -10.61 -4.36
CA PRO A 220 14.26 -12.01 -4.75
C PRO A 220 13.71 -12.82 -3.56
N ILE A 221 12.95 -13.86 -3.87
CA ILE A 221 12.42 -14.79 -2.88
C ILE A 221 13.22 -16.09 -3.03
N ASP A 222 14.27 -16.18 -2.22
CA ASP A 222 15.12 -17.35 -2.17
C ASP A 222 14.64 -18.25 -1.01
N GLY A 223 13.95 -19.34 -1.34
CA GLY A 223 13.47 -20.29 -0.33
C GLY A 223 11.97 -20.62 -0.42
N ALA A 224 11.52 -21.43 0.55
CA ALA A 224 10.14 -21.83 0.67
C ALA A 224 9.27 -20.70 1.27
N LEU A 225 8.04 -20.58 0.82
CA LEU A 225 7.03 -19.73 1.45
C LEU A 225 6.39 -20.49 2.62
N ASP A 226 5.91 -19.76 3.64
CA ASP A 226 5.10 -20.35 4.71
C ASP A 226 3.73 -20.79 4.14
N ASP A 227 3.60 -22.06 3.87
CA ASP A 227 2.39 -22.66 3.33
C ASP A 227 1.30 -22.89 4.39
N THR A 228 1.65 -22.87 5.68
CA THR A 228 0.71 -23.03 6.79
C THR A 228 -0.30 -21.89 6.85
N LEU A 229 -0.01 -20.75 6.23
CA LEU A 229 -0.92 -19.62 6.15
C LEU A 229 -2.28 -19.99 5.57
N LEU A 230 -2.30 -20.83 4.52
CA LEU A 230 -3.55 -21.23 3.87
C LEU A 230 -4.44 -22.07 4.79
N ASP A 231 -3.86 -22.86 5.68
CA ASP A 231 -4.61 -23.77 6.57
C ASP A 231 -5.18 -23.07 7.81
N ARG A 232 -4.89 -21.77 8.00
CA ARG A 232 -5.39 -20.99 9.14
C ARG A 232 -6.85 -20.60 8.94
N LEU A 233 -7.76 -21.53 9.21
CA LEU A 233 -9.20 -21.28 9.23
C LEU A 233 -9.66 -20.82 10.62
N PRO A 234 -10.73 -20.00 10.71
CA PRO A 234 -11.29 -19.62 11.99
C PRO A 234 -11.88 -20.85 12.69
N ASN A 235 -11.76 -20.88 14.02
CA ASN A 235 -12.41 -21.93 14.83
C ASN A 235 -13.91 -21.93 14.55
N THR A 236 -14.48 -23.12 14.41
CA THR A 236 -15.90 -23.33 14.18
C THR A 236 -16.71 -22.77 15.34
N GLY A 237 -17.76 -22.04 15.08
CA GLY A 237 -18.77 -21.90 16.10
C GLY A 237 -19.54 -20.61 16.23
N VAL A 238 -19.36 -19.61 15.39
CA VAL A 238 -20.27 -18.46 15.41
C VAL A 238 -21.24 -18.60 14.24
N TYR A 239 -22.28 -19.39 14.44
CA TYR A 239 -23.49 -19.34 13.63
C TYR A 239 -24.33 -18.17 14.16
N GLY A 240 -24.49 -17.14 13.40
CA GLY A 240 -25.31 -15.99 13.77
C GLY A 240 -24.90 -14.73 13.00
N PRO A 241 -25.68 -13.65 13.12
CA PRO A 241 -25.29 -12.39 12.53
C PRO A 241 -23.95 -11.94 13.09
N ILE A 242 -23.03 -11.60 12.21
CA ILE A 242 -21.73 -11.08 12.57
C ILE A 242 -21.96 -9.75 13.29
N ALA A 243 -21.32 -9.56 14.46
CA ALA A 243 -21.44 -8.32 15.19
C ALA A 243 -20.98 -7.14 14.28
N PRO A 244 -21.78 -6.06 14.18
CA PRO A 244 -21.41 -4.92 13.36
C PRO A 244 -20.08 -4.35 13.86
N ILE A 245 -19.15 -4.13 12.96
CA ILE A 245 -17.90 -3.42 13.25
C ILE A 245 -18.19 -1.93 13.17
N ASP A 246 -17.79 -1.20 14.22
CA ASP A 246 -17.89 0.26 14.23
C ASP A 246 -16.99 0.86 13.13
N ALA A 247 -17.60 1.59 12.20
CA ALA A 247 -16.90 2.30 11.16
C ALA A 247 -16.12 3.52 11.69
N ALA A 248 -16.40 3.97 12.91
CA ALA A 248 -15.90 5.23 13.47
C ALA A 248 -14.36 5.32 13.55
N GLY A 249 -13.68 4.19 13.70
CA GLY A 249 -12.21 4.13 13.78
C GLY A 249 -11.48 3.84 12.47
N THR A 250 -12.19 3.70 11.36
CA THR A 250 -11.58 3.29 10.08
C THR A 250 -10.80 4.41 9.39
N LEU A 251 -9.77 4.03 8.63
CA LEU A 251 -8.95 4.97 7.84
C LEU A 251 -9.79 5.81 6.87
N ALA A 252 -10.79 5.21 6.24
CA ALA A 252 -11.59 5.91 5.25
C ALA A 252 -12.50 6.96 5.89
N LEU A 253 -13.12 6.67 7.05
CA LEU A 253 -13.90 7.67 7.77
C LEU A 253 -13.00 8.75 8.37
N ALA A 254 -11.80 8.38 8.85
CA ALA A 254 -10.82 9.36 9.32
C ALA A 254 -10.39 10.32 8.20
N ALA A 255 -10.22 9.83 6.97
CA ALA A 255 -9.94 10.66 5.80
C ALA A 255 -11.07 11.65 5.52
N ALA A 256 -12.32 11.20 5.52
CA ALA A 256 -13.49 12.07 5.31
C ALA A 256 -13.64 13.11 6.44
N ASN A 257 -13.34 12.74 7.69
CA ASN A 257 -13.30 13.68 8.81
C ASN A 257 -12.19 14.73 8.64
N ALA A 258 -11.02 14.34 8.14
CA ALA A 258 -9.93 15.28 7.86
C ALA A 258 -10.31 16.25 6.73
N ASP A 259 -10.97 15.78 5.67
CA ASP A 259 -11.46 16.63 4.59
C ASP A 259 -12.52 17.64 5.09
N PHE A 260 -13.42 17.23 5.99
CA PHE A 260 -14.33 18.13 6.69
C PHE A 260 -13.59 19.18 7.52
N THR A 261 -12.55 18.78 8.26
CA THR A 261 -11.73 19.67 9.08
C THR A 261 -11.00 20.71 8.22
N ILE A 262 -10.50 20.32 7.04
CA ILE A 262 -9.90 21.25 6.05
C ILE A 262 -10.94 22.29 5.61
N ALA A 263 -12.15 21.85 5.25
CA ALA A 263 -13.21 22.75 4.84
C ALA A 263 -13.66 23.71 5.94
N GLU A 264 -13.71 23.22 7.19
CA GLU A 264 -14.01 24.05 8.36
C GLU A 264 -12.90 25.12 8.61
N ALA A 265 -11.64 24.73 8.50
CA ALA A 265 -10.52 25.67 8.56
C ALA A 265 -10.56 26.68 7.41
N GLY A 266 -11.01 26.26 6.22
CA GLY A 266 -11.27 27.11 5.05
C GLY A 266 -12.29 28.21 5.35
N VAL A 267 -13.38 27.90 6.06
CA VAL A 267 -14.36 28.91 6.50
C VAL A 267 -13.71 29.92 7.44
N ARG A 268 -12.88 29.46 8.37
CA ARG A 268 -12.14 30.38 9.28
C ARG A 268 -11.20 31.30 8.50
N LEU A 269 -10.49 30.76 7.52
CA LEU A 269 -9.61 31.54 6.64
C LEU A 269 -10.40 32.57 5.80
N ALA A 270 -11.53 32.17 5.22
CA ALA A 270 -12.37 33.09 4.46
C ALA A 270 -12.89 34.25 5.33
N ARG A 271 -13.24 33.99 6.59
CA ARG A 271 -13.62 35.01 7.58
C ARG A 271 -12.45 35.92 7.92
N ALA A 272 -11.25 35.38 8.15
CA ALA A 272 -10.06 36.16 8.44
C ALA A 272 -9.69 37.08 7.26
N ASN A 273 -9.78 36.60 6.04
CA ASN A 273 -9.50 37.37 4.81
C ASN A 273 -10.46 38.56 4.59
N ARG A 274 -11.61 38.58 5.24
CA ARG A 274 -12.54 39.71 5.18
C ARG A 274 -11.94 40.99 5.83
N VAL A 275 -11.02 40.85 6.79
CA VAL A 275 -10.37 41.99 7.44
C VAL A 275 -9.26 42.49 6.52
N PRO A 276 -9.28 43.78 6.09
CA PRO A 276 -8.21 44.34 5.27
C PRO A 276 -6.88 44.36 6.00
N ASP A 277 -5.78 44.26 5.27
CA ASP A 277 -4.43 44.42 5.81
C ASP A 277 -4.03 45.91 5.86
N LEU A 278 -3.20 46.21 6.82
CA LEU A 278 -2.61 47.54 6.98
C LEU A 278 -1.23 47.54 6.31
N ASN A 279 -0.98 48.50 5.39
CA ASN A 279 0.37 48.74 4.88
C ASN A 279 0.93 49.99 5.56
N VAL A 280 2.12 49.89 6.15
CA VAL A 280 2.86 51.02 6.72
C VAL A 280 4.15 51.24 5.95
N GLY A 281 4.44 52.48 5.63
CA GLY A 281 5.57 52.83 4.75
C GLY A 281 6.42 53.97 5.25
N PRO A 282 7.50 53.73 6.00
CA PRO A 282 8.52 54.74 6.24
C PRO A 282 9.33 54.98 4.97
N ALA A 283 9.53 56.25 4.62
CA ALA A 283 10.26 56.66 3.44
C ALA A 283 11.03 57.95 3.69
N ILE A 284 12.02 58.21 2.84
CA ILE A 284 12.77 59.46 2.79
C ILE A 284 12.49 60.09 1.43
N ARG A 285 12.14 61.38 1.44
CA ARG A 285 11.89 62.19 0.25
C ARG A 285 12.97 63.25 0.12
N ARG A 286 13.54 63.34 -1.08
CA ARG A 286 14.43 64.42 -1.52
C ARG A 286 13.65 65.37 -2.39
N LEU A 287 13.76 66.67 -2.08
CA LEU A 287 13.18 67.77 -2.84
C LEU A 287 14.29 68.45 -3.63
N GLU A 288 14.23 68.41 -4.95
CA GLU A 288 15.27 69.02 -5.81
C GLU A 288 15.22 70.57 -5.76
N ALA A 289 14.05 71.19 -5.53
CA ALA A 289 13.87 72.63 -5.52
C ALA A 289 14.66 73.34 -4.41
N THR A 290 14.81 72.73 -3.22
CA THR A 290 15.49 73.26 -2.06
C THR A 290 16.72 72.44 -1.66
N ASN A 291 16.94 71.29 -2.30
CA ASN A 291 17.97 70.32 -1.97
C ASN A 291 17.81 69.74 -0.52
N ASP A 292 16.59 69.74 -0.02
CA ASP A 292 16.25 69.25 1.34
C ASP A 292 15.82 67.78 1.31
N MET A 293 15.90 67.15 2.49
CA MET A 293 15.39 65.80 2.74
C MET A 293 14.30 65.85 3.82
N ALA A 294 13.23 65.09 3.58
CA ALA A 294 12.11 64.97 4.51
C ALA A 294 11.77 63.51 4.78
N ALA A 295 11.40 63.19 6.00
CA ALA A 295 10.80 61.90 6.34
C ALA A 295 9.33 61.89 5.92
N VAL A 296 8.92 60.78 5.26
CA VAL A 296 7.52 60.52 4.88
C VAL A 296 7.06 59.26 5.55
N PHE A 297 5.84 59.24 6.04
CA PHE A 297 5.21 58.06 6.61
C PHE A 297 3.86 57.86 5.94
N THR A 298 3.70 56.68 5.31
CA THR A 298 2.49 56.32 4.58
C THR A 298 1.73 55.23 5.34
N VAL A 299 0.44 55.39 5.47
CA VAL A 299 -0.47 54.35 5.99
C VAL A 299 -1.56 54.14 4.95
N SER A 300 -1.76 52.88 4.56
CA SER A 300 -2.76 52.52 3.54
C SER A 300 -3.57 51.33 4.00
N ILE A 301 -4.89 51.44 3.90
CA ILE A 301 -5.86 50.39 4.21
C ILE A 301 -6.85 50.31 3.03
N PRO A 302 -6.98 49.16 2.34
CA PRO A 302 -7.99 49.00 1.30
C PRO A 302 -9.39 49.00 1.90
N ILE A 303 -10.31 49.78 1.31
CA ILE A 303 -11.71 49.84 1.73
C ILE A 303 -12.50 48.87 0.85
N PRO A 304 -13.14 47.82 1.43
CA PRO A 304 -13.81 46.75 0.66
C PRO A 304 -15.22 47.18 0.22
N VAL A 305 -15.31 48.11 -0.72
CA VAL A 305 -16.58 48.65 -1.24
C VAL A 305 -17.29 47.60 -2.11
N PHE A 306 -16.59 46.95 -3.04
CA PHE A 306 -17.16 46.01 -3.99
C PHE A 306 -17.05 44.56 -3.49
N ASN A 307 -15.93 44.19 -2.87
CA ASN A 307 -15.67 42.86 -2.35
C ASN A 307 -15.50 42.90 -0.82
N ASN A 308 -16.61 42.73 -0.13
CA ASN A 308 -16.65 42.70 1.35
C ASN A 308 -16.41 41.29 1.93
N GLY A 309 -15.98 40.29 1.13
CA GLY A 309 -15.70 38.94 1.55
C GLY A 309 -16.91 38.05 1.81
N ARG A 310 -18.15 38.56 1.71
CA ARG A 310 -19.38 37.75 1.97
C ARG A 310 -19.52 36.58 1.02
N ALA A 311 -19.24 36.80 -0.28
CA ALA A 311 -19.32 35.74 -1.29
C ALA A 311 -18.29 34.61 -1.02
N ALA A 312 -17.06 34.96 -0.66
CA ALA A 312 -16.02 33.99 -0.29
C ALA A 312 -16.39 33.17 0.97
N ILE A 313 -16.99 33.83 1.97
CA ILE A 313 -17.50 33.13 3.17
C ILE A 313 -18.66 32.20 2.80
N ALA A 314 -19.59 32.66 1.96
CA ALA A 314 -20.71 31.82 1.49
C ALA A 314 -20.21 30.59 0.72
N GLN A 315 -19.23 30.78 -0.18
CA GLN A 315 -18.58 29.68 -0.92
C GLN A 315 -17.91 28.68 0.05
N ALA A 316 -17.08 29.14 0.97
CA ALA A 316 -16.40 28.27 1.93
C ALA A 316 -17.40 27.54 2.84
N THR A 317 -18.52 28.18 3.22
CA THR A 317 -19.59 27.56 4.02
C THR A 317 -20.29 26.46 3.21
N ALA A 318 -20.57 26.68 1.93
CA ALA A 318 -21.14 25.66 1.04
C ALA A 318 -20.19 24.47 0.88
N GLN A 319 -18.89 24.72 0.71
CA GLN A 319 -17.86 23.66 0.65
C GLN A 319 -17.80 22.84 1.94
N ARG A 320 -17.91 23.48 3.11
CA ARG A 320 -18.00 22.78 4.40
C ARG A 320 -19.27 21.91 4.46
N THR A 321 -20.43 22.41 4.01
CA THR A 321 -21.66 21.62 3.97
C THR A 321 -21.56 20.45 3.01
N GLN A 322 -20.91 20.63 1.87
CA GLN A 322 -20.60 19.55 0.92
C GLN A 322 -19.69 18.49 1.57
N ALA A 323 -18.62 18.87 2.25
CA ALA A 323 -17.71 17.96 2.93
C ALA A 323 -18.42 17.18 4.05
N ASP A 324 -19.34 17.81 4.81
CA ASP A 324 -20.15 17.12 5.82
C ASP A 324 -21.10 16.09 5.19
N ALA A 325 -21.75 16.44 4.08
CA ALA A 325 -22.59 15.50 3.34
C ALA A 325 -21.76 14.30 2.82
N GLN A 326 -20.60 14.58 2.22
CA GLN A 326 -19.71 13.54 1.72
C GLN A 326 -19.20 12.63 2.85
N ARG A 327 -18.89 13.17 4.02
CA ARG A 327 -18.52 12.39 5.20
C ARG A 327 -19.63 11.40 5.61
N ARG A 328 -20.89 11.84 5.57
CA ARG A 328 -22.05 10.97 5.87
C ARG A 328 -22.25 9.88 4.83
N VAL A 329 -22.08 10.21 3.55
CA VAL A 329 -22.09 9.22 2.46
C VAL A 329 -20.98 8.19 2.68
N THR A 330 -19.75 8.64 2.91
CA THR A 330 -18.61 7.75 3.17
C THR A 330 -18.85 6.84 4.38
N ALA A 331 -19.50 7.31 5.45
CA ALA A 331 -19.83 6.48 6.60
C ALA A 331 -20.77 5.32 6.21
N LEU A 332 -21.83 5.59 5.44
CA LEU A 332 -22.75 4.57 4.95
C LEU A 332 -22.08 3.58 4.00
N ASP A 333 -21.26 4.08 3.06
CA ASP A 333 -20.54 3.24 2.10
C ASP A 333 -19.57 2.28 2.81
N ILE A 334 -18.91 2.74 3.87
CA ILE A 334 -17.97 1.91 4.64
C ILE A 334 -18.71 0.86 5.46
N GLU A 335 -19.80 1.23 6.13
CA GLU A 335 -20.63 0.27 6.87
C GLU A 335 -21.13 -0.84 5.96
N GLN A 336 -21.59 -0.48 4.76
CA GLN A 336 -21.99 -1.46 3.75
C GLN A 336 -20.80 -2.31 3.29
N ALA A 337 -19.67 -1.70 2.93
CA ALA A 337 -18.49 -2.41 2.46
C ALA A 337 -17.92 -3.39 3.50
N ILE A 338 -17.92 -3.01 4.78
CA ILE A 338 -17.50 -3.90 5.89
C ILE A 338 -18.48 -5.07 6.02
N THR A 339 -19.78 -4.80 5.98
CA THR A 339 -20.81 -5.85 6.08
C THR A 339 -20.67 -6.86 4.94
N ASP A 340 -20.51 -6.39 3.71
CA ASP A 340 -20.35 -7.24 2.53
C ASP A 340 -19.04 -8.05 2.59
N ALA A 341 -17.93 -7.41 2.99
CA ALA A 341 -16.66 -8.10 3.13
C ALA A 341 -16.67 -9.17 4.23
N GLN A 342 -17.33 -8.90 5.36
CA GLN A 342 -17.53 -9.88 6.43
C GLN A 342 -18.37 -11.08 5.95
N ALA A 343 -19.46 -10.83 5.24
CA ALA A 343 -20.28 -11.88 4.66
C ALA A 343 -19.48 -12.74 3.65
N GLN A 344 -18.69 -12.09 2.79
CA GLN A 344 -17.81 -12.78 1.84
C GLN A 344 -16.77 -13.64 2.57
N ALA A 345 -16.12 -13.13 3.61
CA ALA A 345 -15.14 -13.86 4.40
C ALA A 345 -15.77 -15.06 5.12
N ALA A 346 -16.98 -14.91 5.69
CA ALA A 346 -17.70 -15.99 6.33
C ALA A 346 -18.12 -17.08 5.34
N ASN A 347 -18.62 -16.71 4.16
CA ASN A 347 -18.96 -17.64 3.09
C ASN A 347 -17.72 -18.37 2.56
N ALA A 348 -16.62 -17.66 2.34
CA ALA A 348 -15.35 -18.25 1.92
C ALA A 348 -14.80 -19.21 2.97
N ALA A 349 -14.90 -18.89 4.26
CA ALA A 349 -14.52 -19.79 5.36
C ALA A 349 -15.35 -21.07 5.37
N THR A 350 -16.64 -20.98 5.12
CA THR A 350 -17.55 -22.15 5.05
C THR A 350 -17.18 -23.03 3.85
N THR A 351 -16.96 -22.43 2.68
CA THR A 351 -16.53 -23.14 1.49
C THR A 351 -15.17 -23.82 1.68
N ALA A 352 -14.20 -23.08 2.27
CA ALA A 352 -12.88 -23.61 2.56
C ALA A 352 -12.92 -24.82 3.51
N ARG A 353 -13.70 -24.76 4.58
CA ARG A 353 -13.87 -25.90 5.51
C ARG A 353 -14.50 -27.11 4.81
N ALA A 354 -15.54 -26.89 4.01
CA ALA A 354 -16.20 -27.98 3.28
C ALA A 354 -15.26 -28.63 2.27
N ALA A 355 -14.52 -27.83 1.51
CA ALA A 355 -13.64 -28.30 0.46
C ALA A 355 -12.37 -28.98 1.00
N SER A 356 -11.70 -28.39 2.02
CA SER A 356 -10.46 -28.94 2.59
C SER A 356 -10.69 -30.05 3.64
N GLY A 357 -11.90 -30.17 4.19
CA GLY A 357 -12.28 -31.17 5.17
C GLY A 357 -13.04 -32.34 4.53
N PRO A 358 -14.39 -32.40 4.71
CA PRO A 358 -15.19 -33.59 4.37
C PRO A 358 -15.15 -33.95 2.88
N ALA A 359 -15.15 -32.95 1.98
CA ALA A 359 -15.11 -33.22 0.54
C ALA A 359 -13.77 -33.84 0.12
N LEU A 360 -12.65 -33.31 0.60
CA LEU A 360 -11.32 -33.85 0.33
C LEU A 360 -11.16 -35.25 0.92
N ALA A 361 -11.61 -35.48 2.16
CA ALA A 361 -11.56 -36.81 2.80
C ALA A 361 -12.37 -37.85 2.02
N ALA A 362 -13.58 -37.52 1.56
CA ALA A 362 -14.42 -38.40 0.77
C ALA A 362 -13.76 -38.72 -0.60
N ALA A 363 -13.20 -37.75 -1.28
CA ALA A 363 -12.49 -37.96 -2.54
C ALA A 363 -11.22 -38.81 -2.38
N GLN A 364 -10.47 -38.62 -1.29
CA GLN A 364 -9.31 -39.44 -0.96
C GLN A 364 -9.69 -40.90 -0.72
N GLU A 365 -10.79 -41.16 0.02
CA GLU A 365 -11.28 -42.50 0.30
C GLU A 365 -11.82 -43.18 -0.99
N ALA A 366 -12.56 -42.44 -1.81
CA ALA A 366 -13.03 -42.97 -3.11
C ALA A 366 -11.87 -43.39 -4.00
N ALA A 367 -10.83 -42.56 -4.13
CA ALA A 367 -9.63 -42.88 -4.89
C ALA A 367 -8.86 -44.08 -4.30
N ARG A 368 -8.79 -44.19 -2.96
CA ARG A 368 -8.19 -45.35 -2.28
C ARG A 368 -8.92 -46.63 -2.59
N ILE A 369 -10.25 -46.63 -2.53
CA ILE A 369 -11.10 -47.78 -2.85
C ILE A 369 -10.94 -48.15 -4.32
N ALA A 370 -10.97 -47.20 -5.24
CA ALA A 370 -10.80 -47.41 -6.68
C ALA A 370 -9.45 -48.06 -7.00
N ARG A 371 -8.35 -47.59 -6.37
CA ARG A 371 -7.01 -48.19 -6.53
C ARG A 371 -6.95 -49.63 -6.08
N ILE A 372 -7.55 -49.97 -4.95
CA ILE A 372 -7.60 -51.35 -4.43
C ILE A 372 -8.45 -52.22 -5.36
N GLY A 373 -9.67 -51.78 -5.73
CA GLY A 373 -10.56 -52.53 -6.61
C GLY A 373 -9.97 -52.80 -7.98
N TYR A 374 -9.24 -51.84 -8.55
CA TYR A 374 -8.54 -52.02 -9.83
C TYR A 374 -7.40 -53.04 -9.72
N ARG A 375 -6.60 -53.01 -8.65
CA ARG A 375 -5.55 -54.02 -8.42
C ARG A 375 -6.08 -55.44 -8.27
N GLU A 376 -7.22 -55.58 -7.60
CA GLU A 376 -7.90 -56.85 -7.38
C GLU A 376 -8.73 -57.31 -8.62
N GLY A 377 -8.82 -56.47 -9.65
CA GLY A 377 -9.61 -56.74 -10.85
C GLY A 377 -11.12 -56.63 -10.67
N LYS A 378 -11.58 -56.00 -9.57
CA LYS A 378 -13.00 -55.77 -9.28
C LYS A 378 -13.57 -54.53 -9.95
N PHE A 379 -12.71 -53.55 -10.24
CA PHE A 379 -13.07 -52.33 -10.95
C PHE A 379 -12.29 -52.19 -12.25
N GLY A 380 -12.89 -51.55 -13.25
CA GLY A 380 -12.25 -51.23 -14.51
C GLY A 380 -11.31 -50.02 -14.39
N GLN A 381 -10.58 -49.78 -15.49
CA GLN A 381 -9.69 -48.61 -15.55
C GLN A 381 -10.47 -47.28 -15.50
N LEU A 382 -11.70 -47.25 -16.02
CA LEU A 382 -12.49 -46.02 -16.08
C LEU A 382 -12.83 -45.52 -14.70
N GLU A 383 -13.26 -46.40 -13.79
CA GLU A 383 -13.59 -46.07 -12.40
C GLU A 383 -12.36 -45.59 -11.66
N LEU A 384 -11.18 -46.18 -11.91
CA LEU A 384 -9.93 -45.70 -11.34
C LEU A 384 -9.60 -44.29 -11.81
N LEU A 385 -9.60 -44.04 -13.11
CA LEU A 385 -9.26 -42.74 -13.68
C LEU A 385 -10.25 -41.66 -13.28
N ASP A 386 -11.53 -41.96 -13.16
CA ASP A 386 -12.56 -41.03 -12.73
C ASP A 386 -12.39 -40.66 -11.26
N ALA A 387 -12.14 -41.62 -10.37
CA ALA A 387 -11.87 -41.36 -8.95
C ALA A 387 -10.58 -40.54 -8.74
N GLU A 388 -9.51 -40.82 -9.51
CA GLU A 388 -8.26 -40.05 -9.45
C GLU A 388 -8.44 -38.62 -9.96
N ARG A 389 -9.21 -38.43 -11.02
CA ARG A 389 -9.55 -37.12 -11.55
C ARG A 389 -10.35 -36.31 -10.53
N THR A 390 -11.40 -36.93 -9.95
CA THR A 390 -12.22 -36.30 -8.91
C THR A 390 -11.37 -35.87 -7.70
N LEU A 391 -10.44 -36.72 -7.26
CA LEU A 391 -9.53 -36.37 -6.15
C LEU A 391 -8.66 -35.15 -6.51
N ALA A 392 -8.12 -35.11 -7.75
CA ALA A 392 -7.30 -33.96 -8.18
C ALA A 392 -8.10 -32.67 -8.23
N GLU A 393 -9.27 -32.72 -8.85
CA GLU A 393 -10.16 -31.56 -8.95
C GLU A 393 -10.56 -31.06 -7.53
N THR A 394 -10.86 -31.99 -6.61
CA THR A 394 -11.19 -31.64 -5.23
C THR A 394 -10.01 -31.03 -4.47
N ARG A 395 -8.78 -31.52 -4.69
CA ARG A 395 -7.56 -30.92 -4.09
C ARG A 395 -7.34 -29.49 -4.58
N VAL A 396 -7.47 -29.25 -5.89
CA VAL A 396 -7.34 -27.91 -6.46
C VAL A 396 -8.45 -27.00 -5.91
N ALA A 397 -9.69 -27.46 -5.88
CA ALA A 397 -10.81 -26.69 -5.33
C ALA A 397 -10.61 -26.35 -3.82
N ALA A 398 -10.00 -27.25 -3.06
CA ALA A 398 -9.66 -26.99 -1.65
C ALA A 398 -8.58 -25.88 -1.53
N ILE A 399 -7.53 -25.94 -2.34
CA ILE A 399 -6.48 -24.90 -2.40
C ILE A 399 -7.10 -23.54 -2.76
N ASP A 400 -7.94 -23.51 -3.79
CA ASP A 400 -8.59 -22.28 -4.28
C ASP A 400 -9.55 -21.70 -3.22
N ALA A 401 -10.31 -22.55 -2.54
CA ALA A 401 -11.21 -22.13 -1.47
C ALA A 401 -10.44 -21.54 -0.26
N LEU A 402 -9.33 -22.17 0.12
CA LEU A 402 -8.44 -21.67 1.19
C LEU A 402 -7.81 -20.32 0.80
N ALA A 403 -7.31 -20.18 -0.43
CA ALA A 403 -6.76 -18.92 -0.94
C ALA A 403 -7.82 -17.81 -0.98
N ASN A 404 -9.04 -18.12 -1.45
CA ASN A 404 -10.15 -17.17 -1.48
C ASN A 404 -10.54 -16.70 -0.07
N TYR A 405 -10.52 -17.59 0.93
CA TYR A 405 -10.76 -17.20 2.32
C TYR A 405 -9.69 -16.23 2.84
N GLN A 406 -8.39 -16.51 2.63
CA GLN A 406 -7.32 -15.63 3.08
C GLN A 406 -7.40 -14.25 2.40
N ASN A 407 -7.75 -14.20 1.11
CA ASN A 407 -7.96 -12.95 0.38
C ASN A 407 -9.16 -12.15 0.91
N ALA A 408 -10.28 -12.81 1.18
CA ALA A 408 -11.46 -12.17 1.76
C ALA A 408 -11.19 -11.64 3.17
N ARG A 409 -10.45 -12.39 3.99
CA ARG A 409 -9.98 -11.96 5.31
C ARG A 409 -9.09 -10.72 5.22
N ALA A 410 -8.11 -10.71 4.30
CA ALA A 410 -7.24 -9.56 4.09
C ALA A 410 -8.03 -8.31 3.67
N GLN A 411 -9.10 -8.48 2.90
CA GLN A 411 -10.01 -7.37 2.54
C GLN A 411 -10.74 -6.81 3.76
N VAL A 412 -11.23 -7.65 4.66
CA VAL A 412 -11.83 -7.20 5.93
C VAL A 412 -10.78 -6.43 6.76
N GLU A 413 -9.57 -6.97 6.93
CA GLU A 413 -8.47 -6.30 7.64
C GLU A 413 -8.17 -4.92 7.06
N ARG A 414 -8.18 -4.79 5.72
CA ARG A 414 -7.97 -3.50 5.03
C ARG A 414 -9.07 -2.49 5.31
N LEU A 415 -10.34 -2.91 5.26
CA LEU A 415 -11.48 -2.02 5.49
C LEU A 415 -11.60 -1.58 6.95
N THR A 416 -11.20 -2.43 7.87
CA THR A 416 -11.25 -2.18 9.31
C THR A 416 -9.93 -1.67 9.89
N ALA A 417 -8.94 -1.37 9.04
CA ALA A 417 -7.65 -0.86 9.49
C ALA A 417 -7.84 0.43 10.31
N PRO A 418 -7.30 0.48 11.53
CA PRO A 418 -7.50 1.61 12.43
C PRO A 418 -6.76 2.86 11.91
N ALA A 419 -7.41 4.01 12.05
CA ALA A 419 -6.75 5.28 11.84
C ALA A 419 -5.61 5.46 12.85
N PRO A 420 -4.49 6.08 12.46
CA PRO A 420 -3.47 6.45 13.42
C PRO A 420 -4.14 7.34 14.47
N ASN A 421 -4.02 6.96 15.74
CA ASN A 421 -4.51 7.78 16.85
C ASN A 421 -3.83 9.13 16.70
N GLY A 422 -4.62 10.17 16.40
CA GLY A 422 -4.14 11.52 16.47
C GLY A 422 -3.66 11.74 17.92
N GLY A 423 -2.35 11.64 18.11
CA GLY A 423 -1.78 11.85 19.41
C GLY A 423 -2.28 13.19 19.93
N ASN A 424 -2.90 13.19 21.08
CA ASN A 424 -3.02 14.37 21.90
C ASN A 424 -1.60 14.93 22.06
N GLN A 425 -1.24 15.90 21.23
CA GLN A 425 -0.10 16.80 21.42
C GLN A 425 -0.62 18.21 21.59
#